data_0bcf3bababfbcc547e5789f7f75eb3cf
#
_entry.id   0bcf3bababfbcc547e5789f7f75eb3cf
#
_cell.length_a   1.000
_cell.length_b   1.000
_cell.length_c   1.000
_cell.angle_alpha   90.00
_cell.angle_beta   90.00
_cell.angle_gamma   90.00
#
_symmetry.space_group_name_H-M   'P 1'
#
loop_
_entity.id
_entity.type
_entity.pdbx_description
1 polymer ?
#
loop_
_entity_poly.entity_id
_entity_poly.type
_entity_poly.pdbx_seq_one_letter_code
_entity_poly.pdbx_strand_id
1 'polypeptide(L)'
;MQQHKPTVLILGATSFIGNALYHELCQFMVTYGTYCKEHTALVNNEAFYQLDITKTSPSEILMAVQPSVIISCLESDFDSQYKAHEAISFYIASHPESRLLYFSSDKVFDATFKFPSYENDVQKADSSFGKFKISEEKLFLNTIKDQVAILRVPMILGPYAPDMIYLREAIKNQTNFEVFPNQIISVTTINKIAQQVHYIINKLKTGIFHLASEDVIHHEDLIIEICEKAHGKFPVFQQVFKKNEESYQAILPRENRLPKNYRITVQEVINDCTLNEEIVSLRL
;
A
#
# COMPACT_ATOMS: atom_id res chain seq x y z
N MET A 1 -34.30 1.24 8.13
CA MET A 1 -33.10 1.21 8.94
C MET A 1 -32.09 2.19 8.29
N GLN A 2 -31.78 3.29 8.93
CA GLN A 2 -30.69 4.15 8.50
C GLN A 2 -29.40 3.33 8.65
N GLN A 3 -28.75 2.99 7.54
CA GLN A 3 -27.41 2.42 7.58
C GLN A 3 -26.49 3.48 8.19
N HIS A 4 -26.04 3.28 9.42
CA HIS A 4 -24.98 4.09 10.01
C HIS A 4 -23.77 4.01 9.07
N LYS A 5 -23.32 5.16 8.55
CA LYS A 5 -22.09 5.21 7.76
C LYS A 5 -20.95 4.73 8.66
N PRO A 6 -20.06 3.85 8.17
CA PRO A 6 -18.92 3.41 8.95
C PRO A 6 -18.03 4.61 9.33
N THR A 7 -17.53 4.59 10.56
CA THR A 7 -16.51 5.54 11.03
C THR A 7 -15.14 4.93 10.76
N VAL A 8 -14.34 5.59 9.94
CA VAL A 8 -13.00 5.15 9.51
C VAL A 8 -11.95 5.98 10.21
N LEU A 9 -10.93 5.34 10.77
CA LEU A 9 -9.71 6.00 11.27
C LEU A 9 -8.52 5.51 10.46
N ILE A 10 -7.83 6.44 9.77
CA ILE A 10 -6.61 6.16 9.01
C ILE A 10 -5.40 6.59 9.86
N LEU A 11 -4.67 5.63 10.38
CA LEU A 11 -3.42 5.87 11.08
C LEU A 11 -2.30 6.07 10.05
N GLY A 12 -1.66 7.24 10.07
CA GLY A 12 -0.71 7.66 9.03
C GLY A 12 -1.39 8.24 7.78
N ALA A 13 -2.47 9.00 7.95
CA ALA A 13 -3.23 9.60 6.83
C ALA A 13 -2.44 10.63 6.00
N THR A 14 -1.27 11.06 6.43
CA THR A 14 -0.37 11.94 5.66
C THR A 14 0.69 11.18 4.85
N SER A 15 0.77 9.84 4.96
CA SER A 15 1.61 9.01 4.10
C SER A 15 1.06 8.95 2.67
N PHE A 16 1.85 8.45 1.72
CA PHE A 16 1.43 8.32 0.33
C PHE A 16 0.13 7.49 0.18
N ILE A 17 0.07 6.32 0.83
CA ILE A 17 -1.12 5.47 0.80
C ILE A 17 -2.25 6.09 1.63
N GLY A 18 -1.95 6.53 2.86
CA GLY A 18 -2.96 7.08 3.77
C GLY A 18 -3.67 8.30 3.22
N ASN A 19 -2.94 9.19 2.53
CA ASN A 19 -3.51 10.38 1.91
C ASN A 19 -4.49 10.05 0.77
N ALA A 20 -4.12 9.13 -0.11
CA ALA A 20 -5.02 8.68 -1.18
C ALA A 20 -6.29 8.02 -0.63
N LEU A 21 -6.15 7.19 0.41
CA LEU A 21 -7.29 6.57 1.08
C LEU A 21 -8.19 7.59 1.77
N TYR A 22 -7.60 8.60 2.43
CA TYR A 22 -8.38 9.65 3.05
C TYR A 22 -9.23 10.41 2.02
N HIS A 23 -8.63 10.81 0.90
CA HIS A 23 -9.34 11.51 -0.18
C HIS A 23 -10.45 10.67 -0.82
N GLU A 24 -10.24 9.38 -0.97
CA GLU A 24 -11.30 8.47 -1.49
C GLU A 24 -12.42 8.30 -0.46
N LEU A 25 -12.09 7.93 0.77
CA LEU A 25 -13.06 7.46 1.74
C LEU A 25 -13.89 8.60 2.37
N CYS A 26 -13.30 9.79 2.57
CA CYS A 26 -14.02 10.93 3.16
C CYS A 26 -15.22 11.41 2.33
N GLN A 27 -15.29 11.05 1.05
CA GLN A 27 -16.43 11.33 0.18
C GLN A 27 -17.66 10.48 0.53
N PHE A 28 -17.48 9.31 1.13
CA PHE A 28 -18.52 8.30 1.33
C PHE A 28 -18.74 7.95 2.80
N MET A 29 -17.74 8.11 3.65
CA MET A 29 -17.69 7.65 5.04
C MET A 29 -17.26 8.78 5.97
N VAL A 30 -17.60 8.66 7.26
CA VAL A 30 -17.04 9.54 8.29
C VAL A 30 -15.59 9.12 8.51
N THR A 31 -14.65 9.95 8.06
CA THR A 31 -13.23 9.57 8.00
C THR A 31 -12.39 10.51 8.83
N TYR A 32 -11.62 9.93 9.75
CA TYR A 32 -10.62 10.60 10.57
C TYR A 32 -9.22 10.15 10.13
N GLY A 33 -8.23 11.01 10.33
CA GLY A 33 -6.84 10.71 10.02
C GLY A 33 -5.88 11.02 11.16
N THR A 34 -4.68 10.43 11.13
CA THR A 34 -3.58 10.88 12.00
C THR A 34 -2.42 11.40 11.19
N TYR A 35 -1.67 12.32 11.79
CA TYR A 35 -0.41 12.87 11.28
C TYR A 35 0.65 12.87 12.37
N CYS A 36 1.93 12.70 12.01
CA CYS A 36 3.02 12.65 12.98
C CYS A 36 3.69 14.02 13.19
N LYS A 37 4.18 14.62 12.09
CA LYS A 37 4.89 15.91 12.13
C LYS A 37 3.91 17.06 12.14
N GLU A 38 4.27 18.17 12.79
CA GLU A 38 3.48 19.41 12.76
C GLU A 38 3.11 19.78 11.32
N HIS A 39 1.82 19.99 11.12
CA HIS A 39 1.26 20.33 9.82
C HIS A 39 0.23 21.45 10.01
N THR A 40 0.61 22.68 9.69
CA THR A 40 -0.18 23.88 9.96
C THR A 40 -1.63 23.80 9.46
N ALA A 41 -1.88 23.13 8.33
CA ALA A 41 -3.22 22.94 7.78
C ALA A 41 -4.06 21.90 8.55
N LEU A 42 -3.45 21.03 9.36
CA LEU A 42 -4.16 19.96 10.06
C LEU A 42 -4.38 20.24 11.55
N VAL A 43 -3.61 21.13 12.16
CA VAL A 43 -3.69 21.44 13.60
C VAL A 43 -5.08 21.90 14.05
N ASN A 44 -5.83 22.59 13.18
CA ASN A 44 -7.19 23.06 13.46
C ASN A 44 -8.27 22.23 12.75
N ASN A 45 -7.92 21.07 12.20
CA ASN A 45 -8.87 20.21 11.52
C ASN A 45 -9.37 19.12 12.47
N GLU A 46 -10.63 19.21 12.89
CA GLU A 46 -11.26 18.26 13.84
C GLU A 46 -11.29 16.81 13.35
N ALA A 47 -11.08 16.57 12.05
CA ALA A 47 -10.97 15.23 11.50
C ALA A 47 -9.55 14.63 11.63
N PHE A 48 -8.58 15.38 12.16
CA PHE A 48 -7.20 14.93 12.26
C PHE A 48 -6.63 15.01 13.68
N TYR A 49 -5.93 13.95 14.07
CA TYR A 49 -5.26 13.81 15.36
C TYR A 49 -3.75 13.74 15.16
N GLN A 50 -3.00 14.41 16.02
CA GLN A 50 -1.55 14.23 16.06
C GLN A 50 -1.21 12.91 16.75
N LEU A 51 -0.38 12.08 16.12
CA LEU A 51 0.08 10.80 16.65
C LEU A 51 1.54 10.53 16.27
N ASP A 52 2.41 10.56 17.26
CA ASP A 52 3.79 10.10 17.15
C ASP A 52 3.92 8.79 17.93
N ILE A 53 3.87 7.66 17.21
CA ILE A 53 3.87 6.32 17.83
C ILE A 53 5.19 5.96 18.53
N THR A 54 6.24 6.76 18.35
CA THR A 54 7.49 6.62 19.14
C THR A 54 7.34 7.16 20.56
N LYS A 55 6.32 7.98 20.82
CA LYS A 55 6.08 8.66 22.10
C LYS A 55 4.77 8.26 22.76
N THR A 56 3.73 8.01 21.95
CA THR A 56 2.36 7.79 22.46
C THR A 56 1.69 6.60 21.80
N SER A 57 0.84 5.91 22.56
CA SER A 57 -0.01 4.84 22.03
C SER A 57 -1.20 5.41 21.24
N PRO A 58 -1.71 4.73 20.20
CA PRO A 58 -2.93 5.13 19.52
C PRO A 58 -4.21 4.99 20.38
N SER A 59 -4.12 4.41 21.57
CA SER A 59 -5.27 4.01 22.39
C SER A 59 -6.22 5.17 22.71
N GLU A 60 -5.72 6.36 23.05
CA GLU A 60 -6.55 7.52 23.36
C GLU A 60 -7.38 7.97 22.13
N ILE A 61 -6.77 7.97 20.94
CA ILE A 61 -7.44 8.31 19.69
C ILE A 61 -8.49 7.26 19.35
N LEU A 62 -8.17 5.97 19.52
CA LEU A 62 -9.11 4.87 19.30
C LEU A 62 -10.34 4.99 20.21
N MET A 63 -10.15 5.32 21.48
CA MET A 63 -11.25 5.53 22.43
C MET A 63 -12.06 6.78 22.13
N ALA A 64 -11.44 7.86 21.65
CA ALA A 64 -12.12 9.10 21.31
C ALA A 64 -12.95 8.98 20.01
N VAL A 65 -12.41 8.33 18.99
CA VAL A 65 -13.05 8.19 17.66
C VAL A 65 -14.03 7.04 17.60
N GLN A 66 -13.80 5.96 18.37
CA GLN A 66 -14.56 4.71 18.33
C GLN A 66 -14.80 4.20 16.89
N PRO A 67 -13.71 3.98 16.11
CA PRO A 67 -13.85 3.63 14.71
C PRO A 67 -14.39 2.22 14.53
N SER A 68 -15.30 2.04 13.57
CA SER A 68 -15.72 0.72 13.09
C SER A 68 -14.72 0.14 12.08
N VAL A 69 -13.89 0.98 11.46
CA VAL A 69 -12.82 0.56 10.56
C VAL A 69 -11.54 1.32 10.90
N ILE A 70 -10.47 0.60 11.16
CA ILE A 70 -9.13 1.13 11.35
C ILE A 70 -8.29 0.75 10.12
N ILE A 71 -7.59 1.70 9.52
CA ILE A 71 -6.65 1.45 8.43
C ILE A 71 -5.27 1.85 8.92
N SER A 72 -4.32 0.91 8.93
CA SER A 72 -2.96 1.20 9.35
C SER A 72 -2.05 1.39 8.14
N CYS A 73 -1.60 2.65 7.96
CA CYS A 73 -0.55 3.09 7.07
C CYS A 73 0.63 3.66 7.89
N LEU A 74 0.86 3.12 9.09
CA LEU A 74 1.91 3.59 9.98
C LEU A 74 3.30 3.21 9.45
N GLU A 75 4.23 4.15 9.53
CA GLU A 75 5.66 3.96 9.24
C GLU A 75 6.49 4.60 10.34
N SER A 76 7.35 3.81 10.98
CA SER A 76 8.29 4.22 12.01
C SER A 76 9.35 3.13 12.21
N ASP A 77 10.14 3.18 13.28
CA ASP A 77 10.94 2.03 13.69
C ASP A 77 10.06 0.81 14.02
N PHE A 78 10.60 -0.38 13.86
CA PHE A 78 9.83 -1.63 13.97
C PHE A 78 9.23 -1.85 15.37
N ASP A 79 9.96 -1.46 16.42
CA ASP A 79 9.49 -1.66 17.80
C ASP A 79 8.29 -0.77 18.11
N SER A 80 8.33 0.49 17.71
CA SER A 80 7.23 1.45 17.89
C SER A 80 6.00 1.04 17.07
N GLN A 81 6.20 0.61 15.81
CA GLN A 81 5.10 0.09 14.99
C GLN A 81 4.45 -1.14 15.62
N TYR A 82 5.26 -2.12 16.07
CA TYR A 82 4.75 -3.35 16.67
C TYR A 82 3.90 -3.06 17.93
N LYS A 83 4.40 -2.20 18.84
CA LYS A 83 3.65 -1.78 20.03
C LYS A 83 2.33 -1.06 19.68
N ALA A 84 2.36 -0.20 18.68
CA ALA A 84 1.14 0.45 18.21
C ALA A 84 0.12 -0.57 17.67
N HIS A 85 0.58 -1.57 16.92
CA HIS A 85 -0.26 -2.63 16.38
C HIS A 85 -0.76 -3.61 17.46
N GLU A 86 0.00 -3.86 18.52
CA GLU A 86 -0.51 -4.58 19.70
C GLU A 86 -1.67 -3.83 20.37
N ALA A 87 -1.54 -2.51 20.55
CA ALA A 87 -2.62 -1.68 21.11
C ALA A 87 -3.87 -1.66 20.23
N ILE A 88 -3.70 -1.59 18.89
CA ILE A 88 -4.80 -1.70 17.93
C ILE A 88 -5.47 -3.07 18.02
N SER A 89 -4.70 -4.15 18.08
CA SER A 89 -5.23 -5.52 18.21
C SER A 89 -6.04 -5.69 19.49
N PHE A 90 -5.55 -5.15 20.61
CA PHE A 90 -6.27 -5.17 21.89
C PHE A 90 -7.59 -4.41 21.83
N TYR A 91 -7.58 -3.22 21.21
CA TYR A 91 -8.79 -2.44 20.99
C TYR A 91 -9.83 -3.22 20.19
N ILE A 92 -9.44 -3.78 19.03
CA ILE A 92 -10.35 -4.52 18.13
C ILE A 92 -10.89 -5.80 18.80
N ALA A 93 -10.03 -6.54 19.52
CA ALA A 93 -10.46 -7.73 20.27
C ALA A 93 -11.56 -7.40 21.32
N SER A 94 -11.55 -6.18 21.85
CA SER A 94 -12.56 -5.69 22.80
C SER A 94 -13.79 -5.05 22.13
N HIS A 95 -13.75 -4.84 20.81
CA HIS A 95 -14.80 -4.18 20.03
C HIS A 95 -15.20 -5.04 18.82
N PRO A 96 -16.14 -6.00 18.95
CA PRO A 96 -16.49 -6.97 17.90
C PRO A 96 -16.94 -6.35 16.58
N GLU A 97 -17.46 -5.12 16.59
CA GLU A 97 -17.90 -4.40 15.39
C GLU A 97 -16.76 -3.69 14.67
N SER A 98 -15.58 -3.57 15.31
CA SER A 98 -14.41 -2.91 14.73
C SER A 98 -13.57 -3.87 13.90
N ARG A 99 -12.92 -3.36 12.84
CA ARG A 99 -12.09 -4.13 11.91
C ARG A 99 -10.80 -3.40 11.60
N LEU A 100 -9.75 -4.16 11.31
CA LEU A 100 -8.47 -3.65 10.83
C LEU A 100 -8.28 -3.95 9.34
N LEU A 101 -7.87 -2.95 8.57
CA LEU A 101 -7.21 -3.11 7.29
C LEU A 101 -5.71 -2.78 7.50
N TYR A 102 -4.87 -3.77 7.32
CA TYR A 102 -3.43 -3.65 7.56
C TYR A 102 -2.65 -3.76 6.25
N PHE A 103 -1.84 -2.74 5.94
CA PHE A 103 -0.96 -2.76 4.78
C PHE A 103 0.32 -3.55 5.06
N SER A 104 0.40 -4.71 4.44
CA SER A 104 1.59 -5.54 4.35
C SER A 104 2.28 -5.35 2.99
N SER A 105 3.27 -6.17 2.67
CA SER A 105 4.10 -6.03 1.47
C SER A 105 4.36 -7.38 0.82
N ASP A 106 4.70 -7.36 -0.48
CA ASP A 106 5.30 -8.48 -1.23
C ASP A 106 6.61 -8.98 -0.61
N LYS A 107 7.28 -8.14 0.21
CA LYS A 107 8.53 -8.48 0.88
C LYS A 107 8.41 -9.60 1.91
N VAL A 108 7.20 -10.00 2.29
CA VAL A 108 6.99 -11.22 3.08
C VAL A 108 7.42 -12.50 2.32
N PHE A 109 7.71 -12.37 1.02
CA PHE A 109 8.17 -13.45 0.14
C PHE A 109 9.56 -13.18 -0.48
N ASP A 110 10.34 -12.25 0.02
CA ASP A 110 11.61 -11.83 -0.61
C ASP A 110 12.73 -12.87 -0.57
N ALA A 111 12.54 -13.98 0.16
CA ALA A 111 13.36 -15.19 0.07
C ALA A 111 12.79 -16.26 -0.90
N THR A 112 11.61 -16.01 -1.50
CA THR A 112 10.96 -16.92 -2.44
C THR A 112 11.01 -16.29 -3.83
N PHE A 113 11.76 -16.86 -4.77
CA PHE A 113 12.10 -16.18 -6.03
C PHE A 113 11.94 -17.01 -7.30
N LYS A 114 11.49 -18.26 -7.18
CA LYS A 114 11.34 -19.14 -8.36
C LYS A 114 10.05 -18.94 -9.14
N PHE A 115 8.98 -18.54 -8.47
CA PHE A 115 7.64 -18.34 -9.00
C PHE A 115 6.95 -17.19 -8.29
N PRO A 116 5.90 -16.60 -8.87
CA PRO A 116 5.04 -15.66 -8.14
C PRO A 116 4.45 -16.31 -6.90
N SER A 117 4.22 -15.52 -5.85
CA SER A 117 3.62 -15.98 -4.59
C SER A 117 2.13 -15.65 -4.53
N TYR A 118 1.38 -16.51 -3.85
CA TYR A 118 -0.07 -16.39 -3.65
C TYR A 118 -0.40 -16.22 -2.15
N GLU A 119 -1.67 -15.91 -1.83
CA GLU A 119 -2.07 -15.55 -0.47
C GLU A 119 -1.77 -16.62 0.57
N ASN A 120 -1.94 -17.90 0.22
CA ASN A 120 -1.75 -19.04 1.12
C ASN A 120 -0.34 -19.63 1.09
N ASP A 121 0.57 -19.07 0.31
CA ASP A 121 1.94 -19.57 0.25
C ASP A 121 2.69 -19.27 1.56
N VAL A 122 3.65 -20.16 1.87
CA VAL A 122 4.47 -20.02 3.06
C VAL A 122 5.37 -18.79 2.95
N GLN A 123 5.17 -17.83 3.84
CA GLN A 123 5.98 -16.62 3.91
C GLN A 123 7.44 -16.96 4.26
N LYS A 124 8.38 -16.41 3.50
CA LYS A 124 9.81 -16.49 3.73
C LYS A 124 10.45 -15.17 3.33
N ALA A 125 11.12 -14.53 4.28
CA ALA A 125 11.80 -13.27 4.06
C ALA A 125 13.25 -13.30 4.55
N ASP A 126 14.14 -12.70 3.79
CA ASP A 126 15.54 -12.48 4.15
C ASP A 126 15.75 -11.08 4.73
N SER A 127 15.05 -10.07 4.19
CA SER A 127 15.13 -8.70 4.66
C SER A 127 14.55 -8.52 6.07
N SER A 128 15.09 -7.58 6.83
CA SER A 128 14.53 -7.19 8.14
C SER A 128 13.10 -6.66 8.02
N PHE A 129 12.81 -5.90 6.96
CA PHE A 129 11.48 -5.39 6.68
C PHE A 129 10.47 -6.52 6.39
N GLY A 130 10.81 -7.48 5.54
CA GLY A 130 9.95 -8.63 5.26
C GLY A 130 9.69 -9.49 6.50
N LYS A 131 10.72 -9.75 7.31
CA LYS A 131 10.58 -10.47 8.60
C LYS A 131 9.68 -9.72 9.59
N PHE A 132 9.82 -8.40 9.64
CA PHE A 132 8.96 -7.55 10.46
C PHE A 132 7.51 -7.63 9.99
N LYS A 133 7.23 -7.49 8.69
CA LYS A 133 5.88 -7.63 8.14
C LYS A 133 5.25 -9.00 8.43
N ILE A 134 6.04 -10.07 8.35
CA ILE A 134 5.60 -11.43 8.76
C ILE A 134 5.21 -11.48 10.23
N SER A 135 5.97 -10.82 11.11
CA SER A 135 5.67 -10.81 12.55
C SER A 135 4.36 -10.08 12.84
N GLU A 136 4.09 -8.97 12.15
CA GLU A 136 2.84 -8.21 12.30
C GLU A 136 1.63 -8.97 11.74
N GLU A 137 1.76 -9.62 10.57
CA GLU A 137 0.68 -10.47 10.04
C GLU A 137 0.35 -11.60 11.03
N LYS A 138 1.36 -12.23 11.65
CA LYS A 138 1.16 -13.25 12.68
C LYS A 138 0.46 -12.70 13.92
N LEU A 139 0.83 -11.51 14.38
CA LEU A 139 0.16 -10.84 15.50
C LEU A 139 -1.35 -10.74 15.22
N PHE A 140 -1.74 -10.17 14.08
CA PHE A 140 -3.14 -9.97 13.74
C PHE A 140 -3.90 -11.28 13.52
N LEU A 141 -3.31 -12.25 12.81
CA LEU A 141 -3.95 -13.54 12.56
C LEU A 141 -4.14 -14.37 13.84
N ASN A 142 -3.29 -14.18 14.85
CA ASN A 142 -3.43 -14.86 16.14
C ASN A 142 -4.41 -14.17 17.10
N THR A 143 -4.62 -12.86 16.96
CA THR A 143 -5.40 -12.06 17.93
C THR A 143 -6.78 -11.67 17.40
N ILE A 144 -6.90 -11.30 16.14
CA ILE A 144 -8.11 -10.71 15.54
C ILE A 144 -8.42 -11.27 14.14
N LYS A 145 -8.15 -12.54 13.90
CA LYS A 145 -8.25 -13.21 12.59
C LYS A 145 -9.52 -12.89 11.80
N ASP A 146 -10.66 -12.89 12.47
CA ASP A 146 -11.97 -12.70 11.83
C ASP A 146 -12.34 -11.21 11.62
N GLN A 147 -11.50 -10.30 12.15
CA GLN A 147 -11.70 -8.86 12.10
C GLN A 147 -10.59 -8.12 11.32
N VAL A 148 -9.66 -8.84 10.69
CA VAL A 148 -8.57 -8.24 9.93
C VAL A 148 -8.63 -8.56 8.45
N ALA A 149 -8.35 -7.55 7.62
CA ALA A 149 -7.97 -7.70 6.22
C ALA A 149 -6.49 -7.32 6.07
N ILE A 150 -5.65 -8.29 5.74
CA ILE A 150 -4.23 -8.09 5.46
C ILE A 150 -4.09 -7.81 3.97
N LEU A 151 -3.60 -6.62 3.64
CA LEU A 151 -3.47 -6.13 2.27
C LEU A 151 -1.99 -6.16 1.88
N ARG A 152 -1.55 -7.21 1.22
CA ARG A 152 -0.20 -7.29 0.67
C ARG A 152 -0.15 -6.52 -0.64
N VAL A 153 0.74 -5.56 -0.71
CA VAL A 153 0.92 -4.70 -1.88
C VAL A 153 2.32 -4.88 -2.47
N PRO A 154 2.45 -4.91 -3.80
CA PRO A 154 3.74 -4.86 -4.51
C PRO A 154 4.19 -3.40 -4.66
N MET A 155 5.05 -3.11 -5.64
CA MET A 155 5.39 -1.76 -6.07
C MET A 155 4.13 -0.97 -6.44
N ILE A 156 3.94 0.18 -5.79
CA ILE A 156 2.76 1.04 -6.00
C ILE A 156 3.17 2.23 -6.86
N LEU A 157 2.55 2.36 -8.01
CA LEU A 157 2.79 3.46 -8.95
C LEU A 157 1.65 4.49 -8.91
N GLY A 158 1.89 5.61 -9.56
CA GLY A 158 0.94 6.73 -9.66
C GLY A 158 1.69 8.05 -9.82
N PRO A 159 1.02 9.14 -10.24
CA PRO A 159 1.69 10.41 -10.56
C PRO A 159 2.59 10.96 -9.46
N TYR A 160 2.25 10.71 -8.20
CA TYR A 160 3.00 11.19 -7.02
C TYR A 160 3.66 10.05 -6.22
N ALA A 161 3.75 8.85 -6.80
CA ALA A 161 4.47 7.75 -6.17
C ALA A 161 5.97 8.08 -6.05
N PRO A 162 6.64 7.72 -4.93
CA PRO A 162 8.06 8.03 -4.73
C PRO A 162 8.94 7.57 -5.89
N ASP A 163 8.73 6.36 -6.40
CA ASP A 163 9.50 5.82 -7.53
C ASP A 163 9.28 6.61 -8.82
N MET A 164 8.06 7.09 -9.07
CA MET A 164 7.75 7.94 -10.22
C MET A 164 8.34 9.35 -10.09
N ILE A 165 8.38 9.91 -8.89
CA ILE A 165 9.07 11.19 -8.64
C ILE A 165 10.56 11.02 -8.90
N TYR A 166 11.17 9.97 -8.35
CA TYR A 166 12.60 9.68 -8.54
C TYR A 166 12.93 9.44 -10.02
N LEU A 167 12.10 8.69 -10.77
CA LEU A 167 12.27 8.48 -12.20
C LEU A 167 12.24 9.80 -13.00
N ARG A 168 11.29 10.69 -12.72
CA ARG A 168 11.20 12.01 -13.38
C ARG A 168 12.41 12.88 -13.08
N GLU A 169 12.88 12.87 -11.83
CA GLU A 169 14.10 13.60 -11.46
C GLU A 169 15.33 13.04 -12.18
N ALA A 170 15.44 11.73 -12.27
CA ALA A 170 16.54 11.08 -12.99
C ALA A 170 16.51 11.41 -14.49
N ILE A 171 15.33 11.42 -15.12
CA ILE A 171 15.17 11.83 -16.53
C ILE A 171 15.56 13.31 -16.70
N LYS A 172 15.04 14.19 -15.83
CA LYS A 172 15.31 15.64 -15.90
C LYS A 172 16.79 15.98 -15.75
N ASN A 173 17.46 15.33 -14.83
CA ASN A 173 18.84 15.61 -14.46
C ASN A 173 19.86 14.72 -15.20
N GLN A 174 19.40 13.78 -16.06
CA GLN A 174 20.21 12.77 -16.74
C GLN A 174 21.14 12.02 -15.77
N THR A 175 20.57 11.62 -14.61
CA THR A 175 21.27 10.83 -13.59
C THR A 175 20.97 9.35 -13.71
N ASN A 176 21.74 8.53 -12.98
CA ASN A 176 21.55 7.08 -12.97
C ASN A 176 20.19 6.72 -12.33
N PHE A 177 19.52 5.77 -12.97
CA PHE A 177 18.33 5.12 -12.45
C PHE A 177 18.53 3.60 -12.48
N GLU A 178 18.44 2.96 -11.31
CA GLU A 178 18.63 1.52 -11.20
C GLU A 178 17.46 0.74 -11.81
N VAL A 179 17.77 -0.19 -12.70
CA VAL A 179 16.82 -1.16 -13.25
C VAL A 179 17.32 -2.57 -12.99
N PHE A 180 16.40 -3.51 -12.82
CA PHE A 180 16.69 -4.90 -12.47
C PHE A 180 16.21 -5.83 -13.60
N PRO A 181 17.06 -6.11 -14.63
CA PRO A 181 16.64 -6.80 -15.87
C PRO A 181 16.10 -8.20 -15.64
N ASN A 182 16.65 -8.93 -14.65
CA ASN A 182 16.25 -10.29 -14.33
C ASN A 182 15.28 -10.39 -13.15
N GLN A 183 14.67 -9.27 -12.72
CA GLN A 183 13.67 -9.26 -11.68
C GLN A 183 12.27 -9.12 -12.28
N ILE A 184 11.42 -10.14 -12.07
CA ILE A 184 10.03 -10.15 -12.48
C ILE A 184 9.18 -9.68 -11.29
N ILE A 185 8.33 -8.69 -11.52
CA ILE A 185 7.52 -8.03 -10.50
C ILE A 185 6.04 -8.01 -10.89
N SER A 186 5.18 -7.90 -9.91
CA SER A 186 3.80 -7.40 -10.04
C SER A 186 3.75 -5.95 -9.58
N VAL A 187 2.74 -5.21 -10.03
CA VAL A 187 2.59 -3.78 -9.74
C VAL A 187 1.13 -3.43 -9.49
N THR A 188 0.89 -2.24 -8.94
CA THR A 188 -0.47 -1.70 -8.79
C THR A 188 -0.43 -0.18 -8.82
N THR A 189 -1.60 0.48 -8.80
CA THR A 189 -1.67 1.93 -8.66
C THR A 189 -2.33 2.33 -7.36
N ILE A 190 -1.96 3.52 -6.86
CA ILE A 190 -2.57 4.07 -5.65
C ILE A 190 -4.09 4.28 -5.82
N ASN A 191 -4.54 4.67 -7.01
CA ASN A 191 -5.96 4.83 -7.33
C ASN A 191 -6.69 3.49 -7.27
N LYS A 192 -6.09 2.42 -7.80
CA LYS A 192 -6.67 1.08 -7.75
C LYS A 192 -6.75 0.56 -6.32
N ILE A 193 -5.69 0.75 -5.53
CA ILE A 193 -5.70 0.40 -4.09
C ILE A 193 -6.87 1.09 -3.37
N ALA A 194 -7.06 2.40 -3.58
CA ALA A 194 -8.13 3.14 -2.93
C ALA A 194 -9.52 2.56 -3.27
N GLN A 195 -9.78 2.23 -4.54
CA GLN A 195 -11.01 1.57 -4.99
C GLN A 195 -11.19 0.17 -4.35
N GLN A 196 -10.10 -0.62 -4.30
CA GLN A 196 -10.11 -1.96 -3.72
C GLN A 196 -10.38 -1.92 -2.20
N VAL A 197 -9.73 -1.01 -1.48
CA VAL A 197 -9.96 -0.79 -0.04
C VAL A 197 -11.40 -0.37 0.22
N HIS A 198 -11.94 0.58 -0.55
CA HIS A 198 -13.33 0.99 -0.45
C HIS A 198 -14.29 -0.20 -0.64
N TYR A 199 -14.03 -1.07 -1.63
CA TYR A 199 -14.82 -2.29 -1.83
C TYR A 199 -14.70 -3.26 -0.64
N ILE A 200 -13.49 -3.50 -0.13
CA ILE A 200 -13.23 -4.40 1.01
C ILE A 200 -14.00 -3.93 2.26
N ILE A 201 -13.99 -2.63 2.54
CA ILE A 201 -14.75 -2.03 3.64
C ILE A 201 -16.26 -2.25 3.45
N ASN A 202 -16.80 -1.88 2.29
CA ASN A 202 -18.23 -1.97 2.01
C ASN A 202 -18.76 -3.41 2.01
N LYS A 203 -17.92 -4.38 1.70
CA LYS A 203 -18.28 -5.81 1.68
C LYS A 203 -17.88 -6.54 2.96
N LEU A 204 -17.38 -5.81 3.95
CA LEU A 204 -16.96 -6.34 5.24
C LEU A 204 -16.02 -7.55 5.08
N LYS A 205 -15.09 -7.49 4.11
CA LYS A 205 -14.17 -8.57 3.80
C LYS A 205 -13.05 -8.66 4.83
N THR A 206 -12.66 -9.89 5.19
CA THR A 206 -11.51 -10.21 6.03
C THR A 206 -10.63 -11.27 5.37
N GLY A 207 -9.45 -11.51 5.92
CA GLY A 207 -8.46 -12.45 5.37
C GLY A 207 -7.32 -11.75 4.64
N ILE A 208 -6.57 -12.49 3.85
CA ILE A 208 -5.37 -12.00 3.16
C ILE A 208 -5.71 -11.69 1.70
N PHE A 209 -5.30 -10.50 1.23
CA PHE A 209 -5.52 -10.04 -0.14
C PHE A 209 -4.19 -9.65 -0.77
N HIS A 210 -3.94 -10.10 -2.00
CA HIS A 210 -2.91 -9.55 -2.86
C HIS A 210 -3.51 -8.43 -3.73
N LEU A 211 -3.21 -7.18 -3.40
CA LEU A 211 -3.69 -6.01 -4.16
C LEU A 211 -2.67 -5.66 -5.25
N ALA A 212 -2.53 -6.53 -6.22
CA ALA A 212 -1.54 -6.50 -7.28
C ALA A 212 -2.18 -6.65 -8.66
N SER A 213 -1.38 -6.44 -9.71
CA SER A 213 -1.75 -6.79 -11.09
C SER A 213 -2.02 -8.28 -11.24
N GLU A 214 -2.85 -8.66 -12.23
CA GLU A 214 -3.16 -10.06 -12.55
C GLU A 214 -2.03 -10.74 -13.33
N ASP A 215 -1.07 -9.98 -13.82
CA ASP A 215 0.09 -10.35 -14.63
C ASP A 215 1.38 -9.76 -14.05
N VAL A 216 2.49 -10.11 -14.65
CA VAL A 216 3.83 -9.73 -14.21
C VAL A 216 4.63 -9.14 -15.36
N ILE A 217 5.69 -8.39 -15.03
CA ILE A 217 6.60 -7.77 -15.99
C ILE A 217 8.02 -7.77 -15.45
N HIS A 218 9.04 -7.76 -16.31
CA HIS A 218 10.40 -7.45 -15.88
C HIS A 218 10.49 -5.99 -15.43
N HIS A 219 11.23 -5.75 -14.35
CA HIS A 219 11.35 -4.39 -13.80
C HIS A 219 11.92 -3.39 -14.83
N GLU A 220 12.92 -3.81 -15.59
CA GLU A 220 13.51 -2.96 -16.65
C GLU A 220 12.47 -2.62 -17.74
N ASP A 221 11.72 -3.63 -18.22
CA ASP A 221 10.70 -3.43 -19.26
C ASP A 221 9.60 -2.48 -18.79
N LEU A 222 9.16 -2.60 -17.52
CA LEU A 222 8.20 -1.68 -16.91
C LEU A 222 8.68 -0.22 -17.01
N ILE A 223 9.93 0.04 -16.60
CA ILE A 223 10.47 1.40 -16.60
C ILE A 223 10.66 1.93 -18.02
N ILE A 224 11.10 1.07 -18.96
CA ILE A 224 11.19 1.43 -20.38
C ILE A 224 9.82 1.82 -20.93
N GLU A 225 8.79 0.99 -20.74
CA GLU A 225 7.42 1.28 -21.25
C GLU A 225 6.83 2.55 -20.62
N ILE A 226 7.08 2.82 -19.33
CA ILE A 226 6.69 4.07 -18.69
C ILE A 226 7.39 5.27 -19.36
N CYS A 227 8.71 5.19 -19.58
CA CYS A 227 9.49 6.25 -20.22
C CYS A 227 9.02 6.52 -21.66
N GLU A 228 8.74 5.47 -22.42
CA GLU A 228 8.25 5.57 -23.80
C GLU A 228 6.92 6.31 -23.86
N LYS A 229 5.98 5.96 -22.99
CA LYS A 229 4.67 6.63 -22.90
C LYS A 229 4.76 8.04 -22.34
N ALA A 230 5.67 8.28 -21.40
CA ALA A 230 5.87 9.56 -20.75
C ALA A 230 6.83 10.49 -21.48
N HIS A 231 6.73 10.64 -22.80
CA HIS A 231 7.51 11.55 -23.68
C HIS A 231 8.74 10.96 -24.37
N GLY A 232 9.01 9.67 -24.29
CA GLY A 232 10.15 9.02 -24.95
C GLY A 232 11.52 9.49 -24.45
N LYS A 233 11.57 10.02 -23.23
CA LYS A 233 12.83 10.44 -22.57
C LYS A 233 13.22 9.42 -21.53
N PHE A 234 14.51 9.11 -21.49
CA PHE A 234 15.07 8.09 -20.61
C PHE A 234 16.10 8.69 -19.67
N PRO A 235 16.22 8.19 -18.43
CA PRO A 235 17.38 8.46 -17.58
C PRO A 235 18.59 7.68 -18.06
N VAL A 236 19.73 7.79 -17.38
CA VAL A 236 20.86 6.89 -17.59
C VAL A 236 20.56 5.58 -16.85
N PHE A 237 20.21 4.51 -17.54
CA PHE A 237 19.93 3.23 -16.91
C PHE A 237 21.21 2.60 -16.34
N GLN A 238 21.12 2.22 -15.07
CA GLN A 238 22.12 1.42 -14.38
C GLN A 238 21.54 0.03 -14.12
N GLN A 239 21.94 -0.96 -14.92
CA GLN A 239 21.47 -2.34 -14.74
C GLN A 239 22.11 -2.96 -13.50
N VAL A 240 21.28 -3.49 -12.60
CA VAL A 240 21.67 -4.16 -11.36
C VAL A 240 21.14 -5.58 -11.37
N PHE A 241 22.04 -6.55 -11.28
CA PHE A 241 21.71 -7.97 -11.23
C PHE A 241 21.83 -8.48 -9.79
N LYS A 242 20.71 -8.64 -9.09
CA LYS A 242 20.68 -9.18 -7.72
C LYS A 242 21.00 -10.67 -7.66
N LYS A 243 20.72 -11.39 -8.74
CA LYS A 243 20.96 -12.84 -8.93
C LYS A 243 21.39 -13.10 -10.36
N ASN A 244 22.01 -14.25 -10.61
CA ASN A 244 22.41 -14.66 -11.98
C ASN A 244 21.25 -15.19 -12.82
N GLU A 245 20.14 -15.58 -12.18
CA GLU A 245 18.95 -16.15 -12.81
C GLU A 245 17.77 -15.21 -12.65
N GLU A 246 16.72 -15.41 -13.45
CA GLU A 246 15.44 -14.71 -13.26
C GLU A 246 14.90 -14.95 -11.85
N SER A 247 14.37 -13.90 -11.25
CA SER A 247 13.85 -13.92 -9.90
C SER A 247 12.50 -13.22 -9.81
N TYR A 248 11.53 -13.89 -9.19
CA TYR A 248 10.21 -13.33 -8.96
C TYR A 248 10.18 -12.58 -7.63
N GLN A 249 9.89 -11.29 -7.67
CA GLN A 249 9.43 -10.49 -6.56
C GLN A 249 8.00 -10.06 -6.87
N ALA A 250 7.13 -11.05 -7.04
CA ALA A 250 5.78 -10.86 -7.52
C ALA A 250 4.77 -11.60 -6.64
N ILE A 251 3.69 -10.94 -6.33
CA ILE A 251 2.50 -11.52 -5.69
C ILE A 251 1.33 -11.43 -6.67
N LEU A 252 0.58 -12.51 -6.82
CA LEU A 252 -0.60 -12.53 -7.69
C LEU A 252 -1.87 -12.85 -6.89
N PRO A 253 -3.01 -12.21 -7.20
CA PRO A 253 -4.28 -12.50 -6.53
C PRO A 253 -4.89 -13.81 -7.04
N ARG A 254 -5.18 -14.73 -6.13
CA ARG A 254 -5.82 -16.03 -6.43
C ARG A 254 -6.96 -16.37 -5.50
N GLU A 255 -6.71 -16.48 -4.19
CA GLU A 255 -7.68 -17.00 -3.22
C GLU A 255 -8.78 -15.97 -2.89
N ASN A 256 -8.40 -14.73 -2.59
CA ASN A 256 -9.32 -13.63 -2.30
C ASN A 256 -9.41 -12.64 -3.48
N ARG A 257 -9.48 -13.19 -4.69
CA ARG A 257 -9.55 -12.39 -5.92
C ARG A 257 -10.78 -11.48 -5.92
N LEU A 258 -10.56 -10.20 -6.12
CA LEU A 258 -11.64 -9.22 -6.18
C LEU A 258 -12.43 -9.31 -7.50
N PRO A 259 -13.67 -8.77 -7.57
CA PRO A 259 -14.44 -8.73 -8.82
C PRO A 259 -13.69 -8.01 -9.93
N LYS A 260 -14.01 -8.34 -11.19
CA LYS A 260 -13.28 -7.87 -12.39
C LYS A 260 -13.02 -6.34 -12.40
N ASN A 261 -13.99 -5.53 -12.01
CA ASN A 261 -13.87 -4.06 -12.03
C ASN A 261 -12.83 -3.51 -11.02
N TYR A 262 -12.45 -4.33 -10.05
CA TYR A 262 -11.44 -3.98 -9.02
C TYR A 262 -10.06 -4.60 -9.32
N ARG A 263 -9.90 -5.30 -10.43
CA ARG A 263 -8.62 -5.88 -10.85
C ARG A 263 -7.87 -4.89 -11.72
N ILE A 264 -6.59 -5.13 -11.91
CA ILE A 264 -5.72 -4.31 -12.76
C ILE A 264 -4.68 -5.18 -13.43
N THR A 265 -4.30 -4.85 -14.64
CA THR A 265 -3.17 -5.44 -15.38
C THR A 265 -1.98 -4.49 -15.35
N VAL A 266 -0.79 -5.00 -15.64
CA VAL A 266 0.43 -4.18 -15.80
C VAL A 266 0.20 -3.05 -16.80
N GLN A 267 -0.43 -3.36 -17.93
CA GLN A 267 -0.70 -2.35 -18.97
C GLN A 267 -1.64 -1.22 -18.49
N GLU A 268 -2.63 -1.56 -17.68
CA GLU A 268 -3.52 -0.56 -17.07
C GLU A 268 -2.76 0.28 -16.03
N VAL A 269 -1.81 -0.31 -15.28
CA VAL A 269 -0.93 0.43 -14.35
C VAL A 269 -0.08 1.44 -15.11
N ILE A 270 0.57 1.03 -16.20
CA ILE A 270 1.39 1.92 -17.05
C ILE A 270 0.53 3.07 -17.59
N ASN A 271 -0.67 2.78 -18.05
CA ASN A 271 -1.61 3.81 -18.55
C ASN A 271 -2.00 4.79 -17.42
N ASP A 272 -2.37 4.31 -16.25
CA ASP A 272 -2.81 5.15 -15.11
C ASP A 272 -1.68 6.08 -14.63
N CYS A 273 -0.44 5.61 -14.55
CA CYS A 273 0.67 6.43 -14.07
C CYS A 273 1.23 7.43 -15.10
N THR A 274 0.93 7.27 -16.40
CA THR A 274 1.39 8.15 -17.49
C THR A 274 0.31 9.09 -18.03
N LEU A 275 -0.95 8.88 -17.70
CA LEU A 275 -2.10 9.61 -18.24
C LEU A 275 -1.98 11.14 -18.16
N ASN A 276 -1.49 11.67 -17.04
CA ASN A 276 -1.35 13.12 -16.86
C ASN A 276 -0.27 13.71 -17.78
N GLU A 277 0.77 12.96 -18.08
CA GLU A 277 1.88 13.37 -18.93
C GLU A 277 1.46 13.36 -20.40
N GLU A 278 0.67 12.37 -20.82
CA GLU A 278 0.06 12.33 -22.14
C GLU A 278 -0.88 13.52 -22.39
N ILE A 279 -1.73 13.87 -21.41
CA ILE A 279 -2.64 15.02 -21.52
C ILE A 279 -1.87 16.34 -21.64
N VAL A 280 -0.77 16.51 -20.92
CA VAL A 280 0.07 17.71 -21.04
C VAL A 280 0.73 17.80 -22.41
N SER A 281 1.21 16.68 -22.97
CA SER A 281 1.82 16.64 -24.29
C SER A 281 0.83 16.96 -25.43
N LEU A 282 -0.44 16.61 -25.27
CA LEU A 282 -1.48 16.90 -26.25
C LEU A 282 -1.93 18.38 -26.24
N ARG A 283 -1.54 19.17 -25.24
CA ARG A 283 -1.87 20.59 -25.10
C ARG A 283 -0.76 21.52 -25.60
N LEU A 284 0.39 20.98 -25.98
CA LEU A 284 1.52 21.68 -26.59
C LEU A 284 1.49 21.54 -28.12
#